data_8c3dfff37847880c69a18299ee327760
#
_entry.id   8c3dfff37847880c69a18299ee327760
#
_cell.length_a   1.000
_cell.length_b   1.000
_cell.length_c   1.000
_cell.angle_alpha   90.00
_cell.angle_beta   90.00
_cell.angle_gamma   90.00
#
_symmetry.space_group_name_H-M   'P 1'
#
loop_
_entity.id
_entity.type
_entity.pdbx_description
1 polymer ?
#
loop_
_entity_poly.entity_id
_entity_poly.type
_entity_poly.pdbx_seq_one_letter_code
_entity_poly.pdbx_strand_id
1 'polypeptide(L)'
;MEPTEFDPKWFSHKFRGPGIRYEIGLCIRTGNIVWAHGGYPCGEWPDLRLARDAFINHREIGEKAVADKGYRDNNYFVNPNGDQIKKNILARHETVNQRVKQFYSMKNVFRHVLTLHPSFFRAVVNLTQIMIDNGKPLYEVQPIVE
;
A
#
# COMPACT_ATOMS: atom_id res chain seq x y z
N MET A 1 1.60 -23.43 8.65
CA MET A 1 1.21 -23.76 10.04
C MET A 1 0.47 -22.55 10.56
N GLU A 2 -0.80 -22.66 10.85
CA GLU A 2 -1.53 -21.59 11.53
C GLU A 2 -0.91 -21.43 12.93
N PRO A 3 -0.72 -20.19 13.41
CA PRO A 3 -0.28 -20.00 14.78
C PRO A 3 -1.32 -20.64 15.71
N THR A 4 -0.90 -21.58 16.52
CA THR A 4 -1.77 -22.26 17.50
C THR A 4 -2.15 -21.35 18.66
N GLU A 5 -1.50 -20.18 18.78
CA GLU A 5 -1.77 -19.16 19.80
C GLU A 5 -2.03 -17.80 19.14
N PHE A 6 -3.04 -17.10 19.67
CA PHE A 6 -3.36 -15.75 19.24
C PHE A 6 -2.25 -14.79 19.67
N ASP A 7 -1.56 -14.17 18.69
CA ASP A 7 -0.56 -13.14 18.93
C ASP A 7 -1.14 -11.78 18.47
N PRO A 8 -1.44 -10.87 19.42
CA PRO A 8 -2.07 -9.57 19.14
C PRO A 8 -1.31 -8.72 18.13
N LYS A 9 0.02 -8.90 17.99
CA LYS A 9 0.81 -8.12 17.03
C LYS A 9 0.37 -8.30 15.58
N TRP A 10 -0.21 -9.48 15.24
CA TRP A 10 -0.70 -9.76 13.89
C TRP A 10 -2.14 -9.30 13.68
N PHE A 11 -2.88 -8.93 14.73
CA PHE A 11 -4.30 -8.68 14.62
C PHE A 11 -4.63 -7.38 13.91
N SER A 12 -5.40 -7.48 12.84
CA SER A 12 -5.99 -6.34 12.15
C SER A 12 -7.42 -6.09 12.64
N HIS A 13 -7.66 -4.98 13.33
CA HIS A 13 -8.99 -4.59 13.78
C HIS A 13 -9.97 -4.37 12.62
N LYS A 14 -9.48 -3.88 11.47
CA LYS A 14 -10.28 -3.66 10.26
C LYS A 14 -10.83 -4.96 9.68
N PHE A 15 -10.03 -6.01 9.68
CA PHE A 15 -10.40 -7.31 9.08
C PHE A 15 -10.76 -8.37 10.11
N ARG A 16 -10.67 -8.08 11.40
CA ARG A 16 -10.95 -8.97 12.52
C ARG A 16 -10.19 -10.31 12.45
N GLY A 17 -8.92 -10.25 12.07
CA GLY A 17 -8.06 -11.41 11.91
C GLY A 17 -6.59 -11.06 11.74
N PRO A 18 -5.71 -12.07 11.68
CA PRO A 18 -4.29 -11.83 11.46
C PRO A 18 -4.04 -11.22 10.08
N GLY A 19 -3.07 -10.31 10.00
CA GLY A 19 -2.71 -9.64 8.76
C GLY A 19 -1.27 -9.19 8.71
N ILE A 20 -0.74 -9.13 7.50
CA ILE A 20 0.57 -8.59 7.17
C ILE A 20 0.36 -7.25 6.47
N ARG A 21 1.10 -6.25 6.90
CA ARG A 21 0.99 -4.90 6.37
C ARG A 21 2.04 -4.63 5.32
N TYR A 22 1.58 -4.05 4.23
CA TYR A 22 2.40 -3.52 3.14
C TYR A 22 1.96 -2.12 2.78
N GLU A 23 2.87 -1.38 2.17
CA GLU A 23 2.67 -0.04 1.65
C GLU A 23 3.03 -0.01 0.17
N ILE A 24 2.18 0.59 -0.65
CA ILE A 24 2.41 0.80 -2.09
C ILE A 24 2.28 2.29 -2.36
N GLY A 25 3.18 2.84 -3.15
CA GLY A 25 3.14 4.21 -3.64
C GLY A 25 3.06 4.26 -5.16
N LEU A 26 2.23 5.16 -5.68
CA LEU A 26 2.11 5.43 -7.11
C LEU A 26 2.61 6.82 -7.46
N CYS A 27 3.31 6.93 -8.57
CA CYS A 27 3.54 8.22 -9.20
C CYS A 27 2.20 8.81 -9.70
N ILE A 28 1.84 10.00 -9.23
CA ILE A 28 0.58 10.65 -9.61
C ILE A 28 0.52 10.90 -11.12
N ARG A 29 1.64 11.30 -11.73
CA ARG A 29 1.71 11.64 -13.15
C ARG A 29 1.58 10.43 -14.04
N THR A 30 2.31 9.36 -13.77
CA THR A 30 2.40 8.20 -14.67
C THR A 30 1.48 7.05 -14.27
N GLY A 31 1.09 6.95 -13.00
CA GLY A 31 0.39 5.79 -12.45
C GLY A 31 1.30 4.59 -12.15
N ASN A 32 2.59 4.70 -12.38
CA ASN A 32 3.53 3.62 -12.11
C ASN A 32 3.68 3.37 -10.61
N ILE A 33 3.85 2.12 -10.24
CA ILE A 33 4.20 1.73 -8.88
C ILE A 33 5.67 2.08 -8.67
N VAL A 34 5.93 3.05 -7.80
CA VAL A 34 7.29 3.56 -7.51
C VAL A 34 7.78 3.20 -6.13
N TRP A 35 6.89 2.67 -5.29
CA TRP A 35 7.19 2.27 -3.92
C TRP A 35 6.43 1.01 -3.54
N ALA A 36 7.12 0.08 -2.91
CA ALA A 36 6.53 -1.12 -2.30
C ALA A 36 7.39 -1.54 -1.10
N HIS A 37 6.79 -1.56 0.08
CA HIS A 37 7.48 -1.85 1.33
C HIS A 37 6.56 -2.54 2.32
N GLY A 38 7.13 -3.30 3.26
CA GLY A 38 6.39 -3.92 4.34
C GLY A 38 6.75 -5.38 4.57
N GLY A 39 5.75 -6.15 5.00
CA GLY A 39 5.92 -7.50 5.52
C GLY A 39 5.86 -7.51 7.05
N TYR A 40 5.22 -6.51 7.65
CA TYR A 40 5.16 -6.33 9.09
C TYR A 40 3.80 -6.71 9.67
N PRO A 41 3.77 -7.10 10.96
CA PRO A 41 2.52 -7.43 11.67
C PRO A 41 1.57 -6.22 11.73
N CYS A 42 0.32 -6.39 11.31
CA CYS A 42 -0.67 -5.30 11.25
C CYS A 42 -0.94 -4.64 12.61
N GLY A 43 -0.93 -5.40 13.70
CA GLY A 43 -1.25 -4.88 15.03
C GLY A 43 -0.17 -3.98 15.61
N GLU A 44 1.09 -4.24 15.30
CA GLU A 44 2.22 -3.42 15.77
C GLU A 44 2.59 -2.27 14.82
N TRP A 45 2.26 -2.41 13.54
CA TRP A 45 2.68 -1.48 12.51
C TRP A 45 1.49 -0.77 11.86
N PRO A 46 0.93 0.29 12.48
CA PRO A 46 -0.04 1.16 11.81
C PRO A 46 0.61 1.86 10.60
N ASP A 47 -0.22 2.31 9.67
CA ASP A 47 0.21 2.87 8.37
C ASP A 47 1.28 3.96 8.53
N LEU A 48 1.07 4.90 9.44
CA LEU A 48 2.02 6.00 9.68
C LEU A 48 3.36 5.51 10.23
N ARG A 49 3.36 4.46 11.07
CA ARG A 49 4.61 3.87 11.59
C ARG A 49 5.39 3.22 10.45
N LEU A 50 4.70 2.50 9.57
CA LEU A 50 5.33 1.86 8.41
C LEU A 50 5.96 2.90 7.47
N ALA A 51 5.25 3.98 7.17
CA ALA A 51 5.77 5.07 6.35
C ALA A 51 6.99 5.76 6.97
N ARG A 52 6.98 5.95 8.28
CA ARG A 52 8.13 6.54 9.01
C ARG A 52 9.35 5.63 9.05
N ASP A 53 9.15 4.33 8.96
CA ASP A 53 10.26 3.36 8.93
C ASP A 53 11.12 3.50 7.68
N ALA A 54 10.51 3.70 6.51
CA ALA A 54 11.24 3.72 5.26
C ALA A 54 10.81 4.82 4.28
N PHE A 55 9.51 4.97 3.96
CA PHE A 55 9.04 5.86 2.92
C PHE A 55 9.51 7.30 3.09
N ILE A 56 9.39 7.84 4.31
CA ILE A 56 9.76 9.24 4.60
C ILE A 56 11.24 9.51 4.27
N ASN A 57 12.11 8.52 4.44
CA ASN A 57 13.54 8.66 4.19
C ASN A 57 13.93 8.51 2.71
N HIS A 58 13.03 7.94 1.87
CA HIS A 58 13.29 7.69 0.45
C HIS A 58 12.62 8.70 -0.49
N ARG A 59 11.71 9.53 0.03
CA ARG A 59 11.11 10.60 -0.76
C ARG A 59 12.08 11.74 -1.03
N GLU A 60 11.82 12.54 -2.05
CA GLU A 60 12.58 13.77 -2.30
C GLU A 60 12.28 14.84 -1.25
N ILE A 61 13.23 15.75 -1.06
CA ILE A 61 13.07 16.89 -0.11
C ILE A 61 11.92 17.76 -0.60
N GLY A 62 10.95 18.01 0.28
CA GLY A 62 9.75 18.80 -0.04
C GLY A 62 8.61 18.00 -0.67
N GLU A 63 8.85 16.78 -1.14
CA GLU A 63 7.80 15.91 -1.67
C GLU A 63 6.81 15.51 -0.58
N LYS A 64 5.52 15.55 -0.92
CA LYS A 64 4.43 15.05 -0.07
C LYS A 64 3.60 14.01 -0.84
N ALA A 65 3.21 12.96 -0.15
CA ALA A 65 2.32 11.95 -0.73
C ALA A 65 0.85 12.26 -0.40
N VAL A 66 -0.04 12.03 -1.37
CA VAL A 66 -1.48 12.02 -1.11
C VAL A 66 -1.83 10.69 -0.47
N ALA A 67 -2.42 10.74 0.72
CA ALA A 67 -2.74 9.55 1.50
C ALA A 67 -4.08 9.70 2.23
N ASP A 68 -4.61 8.58 2.68
CA ASP A 68 -5.82 8.55 3.47
C ASP A 68 -5.60 9.05 4.91
N LYS A 69 -6.67 9.03 5.71
CA LYS A 69 -6.64 9.53 7.10
C LYS A 69 -5.79 8.70 8.07
N GLY A 70 -5.31 7.53 7.67
CA GLY A 70 -4.36 6.72 8.43
C GLY A 70 -2.97 7.37 8.52
N TYR A 71 -2.64 8.21 7.54
CA TYR A 71 -1.37 8.94 7.42
C TYR A 71 -1.54 10.39 7.91
N ARG A 72 -1.65 10.60 9.20
CA ARG A 72 -1.85 11.93 9.81
C ARG A 72 -0.51 12.58 10.17
N ASP A 73 0.20 13.07 9.16
CA ASP A 73 1.41 13.87 9.35
C ASP A 73 1.54 14.86 8.20
N ASN A 74 1.12 16.10 8.44
CA ASN A 74 1.07 17.16 7.42
C ASN A 74 2.45 17.58 6.87
N ASN A 75 3.54 17.16 7.49
CA ASN A 75 4.89 17.40 6.96
C ASN A 75 5.16 16.52 5.73
N TYR A 76 4.57 15.32 5.68
CA TYR A 76 4.87 14.30 4.68
C TYR A 76 3.68 13.88 3.85
N PHE A 77 2.46 14.10 4.36
CA PHE A 77 1.25 13.62 3.71
C PHE A 77 0.21 14.72 3.55
N VAL A 78 -0.57 14.61 2.49
CA VAL A 78 -1.72 15.47 2.20
C VAL A 78 -2.96 14.59 2.11
N ASN A 79 -3.96 14.89 2.95
CA ASN A 79 -5.23 14.18 2.91
C ASN A 79 -6.23 14.94 2.00
N PRO A 80 -7.22 14.25 1.41
CA PRO A 80 -8.17 14.86 0.47
C PRO A 80 -8.96 16.05 1.03
N ASN A 81 -9.41 15.96 2.28
CA ASN A 81 -10.18 17.03 2.96
C ASN A 81 -11.30 17.65 2.09
N GLY A 82 -12.01 16.83 1.32
CA GLY A 82 -13.06 17.28 0.41
C GLY A 82 -12.62 17.53 -1.03
N ASP A 83 -11.33 17.68 -1.30
CA ASP A 83 -10.76 17.91 -2.63
C ASP A 83 -10.97 16.71 -3.56
N GLN A 84 -11.67 16.94 -4.68
CA GLN A 84 -12.05 15.89 -5.63
C GLN A 84 -10.84 15.34 -6.40
N ILE A 85 -9.83 16.16 -6.70
CA ILE A 85 -8.62 15.71 -7.39
C ILE A 85 -7.88 14.70 -6.51
N LYS A 86 -7.68 15.01 -5.25
CA LYS A 86 -7.03 14.10 -4.29
C LYS A 86 -7.83 12.84 -4.06
N LYS A 87 -9.17 12.92 -4.04
CA LYS A 87 -10.04 11.73 -3.96
C LYS A 87 -9.85 10.82 -5.18
N ASN A 88 -9.75 11.38 -6.38
CA ASN A 88 -9.53 10.61 -7.61
C ASN A 88 -8.14 9.93 -7.60
N ILE A 89 -7.11 10.61 -7.07
CA ILE A 89 -5.78 10.05 -6.90
C ILE A 89 -5.83 8.83 -5.96
N LEU A 90 -6.50 8.94 -4.82
CA LEU A 90 -6.66 7.83 -3.89
C LEU A 90 -7.51 6.69 -4.47
N ALA A 91 -8.56 7.00 -5.23
CA ALA A 91 -9.37 5.97 -5.89
C ALA A 91 -8.54 5.18 -6.91
N ARG A 92 -7.64 5.83 -7.66
CA ARG A 92 -6.70 5.15 -8.55
C ARG A 92 -5.73 4.26 -7.78
N HIS A 93 -5.21 4.71 -6.66
CA HIS A 93 -4.37 3.93 -5.77
C HIS A 93 -5.11 2.68 -5.23
N GLU A 94 -6.38 2.84 -4.82
CA GLU A 94 -7.20 1.71 -4.39
C GLU A 94 -7.42 0.67 -5.51
N THR A 95 -7.51 1.11 -6.77
CA THR A 95 -7.57 0.21 -7.92
C THR A 95 -6.33 -0.69 -8.00
N VAL A 96 -5.14 -0.16 -7.74
CA VAL A 96 -3.91 -0.96 -7.69
C VAL A 96 -3.93 -1.93 -6.51
N ASN A 97 -4.34 -1.49 -5.34
CA ASN A 97 -4.50 -2.36 -4.17
C ASN A 97 -5.44 -3.53 -4.45
N GLN A 98 -6.55 -3.28 -5.15
CA GLN A 98 -7.51 -4.32 -5.56
C GLN A 98 -6.87 -5.30 -6.56
N ARG A 99 -6.09 -4.83 -7.53
CA ARG A 99 -5.37 -5.69 -8.48
C ARG A 99 -4.36 -6.60 -7.78
N VAL A 100 -3.60 -6.07 -6.84
CA VAL A 100 -2.68 -6.87 -6.01
C VAL A 100 -3.44 -7.94 -5.22
N LYS A 101 -4.59 -7.59 -4.64
CA LYS A 101 -5.43 -8.53 -3.88
C LYS A 101 -6.18 -9.55 -4.75
N GLN A 102 -6.19 -9.42 -6.07
CA GLN A 102 -6.71 -10.46 -6.97
C GLN A 102 -5.84 -11.71 -6.97
N PHE A 103 -4.57 -11.59 -6.65
CA PHE A 103 -3.70 -12.75 -6.50
C PHE A 103 -4.04 -13.51 -5.22
N TYR A 104 -4.22 -14.82 -5.35
CA TYR A 104 -4.66 -15.67 -4.25
C TYR A 104 -3.75 -15.57 -3.01
N SER A 105 -2.44 -15.50 -3.22
CA SER A 105 -1.43 -15.37 -2.16
C SER A 105 -1.55 -14.08 -1.34
N MET A 106 -2.18 -13.03 -1.90
CA MET A 106 -2.38 -11.74 -1.23
C MET A 106 -3.76 -11.61 -0.57
N LYS A 107 -4.72 -12.42 -0.99
CA LYS A 107 -6.11 -12.34 -0.53
C LYS A 107 -6.42 -13.35 0.58
N ASN A 108 -5.85 -14.54 0.48
CA ASN A 108 -6.22 -15.66 1.35
C ASN A 108 -5.14 -15.95 2.38
N VAL A 109 -5.43 -16.87 3.29
CA VAL A 109 -4.47 -17.33 4.30
C VAL A 109 -3.22 -17.87 3.61
N PHE A 110 -2.09 -17.28 3.92
CA PHE A 110 -0.80 -17.71 3.40
C PHE A 110 -0.32 -18.97 4.11
N ARG A 111 -0.22 -20.07 3.36
CA ARG A 111 0.07 -21.41 3.92
C ARG A 111 1.56 -21.82 3.87
N HIS A 112 2.42 -20.89 3.48
CA HIS A 112 3.87 -21.10 3.46
C HIS A 112 4.54 -20.41 4.64
N VAL A 113 5.85 -20.57 4.75
CA VAL A 113 6.65 -19.88 5.78
C VAL A 113 6.50 -18.37 5.62
N LEU A 114 6.12 -17.65 6.67
CA LEU A 114 5.82 -16.21 6.63
C LEU A 114 6.98 -15.36 6.11
N THR A 115 8.23 -15.78 6.29
CA THR A 115 9.42 -15.09 5.76
C THR A 115 9.45 -15.02 4.23
N LEU A 116 8.70 -15.88 3.54
CA LEU A 116 8.56 -15.84 2.07
C LEU A 116 7.50 -14.84 1.60
N HIS A 117 6.57 -14.43 2.46
CA HIS A 117 5.47 -13.56 2.06
C HIS A 117 5.93 -12.25 1.41
N PRO A 118 6.97 -11.53 1.89
CA PRO A 118 7.47 -10.34 1.24
C PRO A 118 7.97 -10.57 -0.21
N SER A 119 8.56 -11.73 -0.48
CA SER A 119 8.99 -12.10 -1.83
C SER A 119 7.81 -12.33 -2.77
N PHE A 120 6.75 -12.99 -2.29
CA PHE A 120 5.50 -13.13 -3.04
C PHE A 120 4.84 -11.77 -3.30
N PHE A 121 4.81 -10.90 -2.29
CA PHE A 121 4.30 -9.54 -2.45
C PHE A 121 5.04 -8.77 -3.54
N ARG A 122 6.37 -8.78 -3.54
CA ARG A 122 7.20 -8.13 -4.58
C ARG A 122 6.93 -8.69 -5.96
N ALA A 123 6.82 -10.00 -6.09
CA ALA A 123 6.48 -10.63 -7.37
C ALA A 123 5.11 -10.18 -7.88
N VAL A 124 4.10 -10.14 -7.01
CA VAL A 124 2.75 -9.68 -7.35
C VAL A 124 2.73 -8.20 -7.73
N VAL A 125 3.48 -7.35 -7.04
CA VAL A 125 3.62 -5.92 -7.38
C VAL A 125 4.23 -5.75 -8.77
N ASN A 126 5.30 -6.49 -9.08
CA ASN A 126 5.94 -6.46 -10.40
C ASN A 126 4.99 -6.94 -11.50
N LEU A 127 4.27 -8.05 -11.28
CA LEU A 127 3.26 -8.55 -12.22
C LEU A 127 2.14 -7.53 -12.43
N THR A 128 1.71 -6.84 -11.37
CA THR A 128 0.69 -5.79 -11.46
C THR A 128 1.20 -4.62 -12.30
N GLN A 129 2.45 -4.20 -12.16
CA GLN A 129 3.05 -3.17 -13.01
C GLN A 129 3.13 -3.62 -14.47
N ILE A 130 3.55 -4.85 -14.74
CA ILE A 130 3.57 -5.40 -16.10
C ILE A 130 2.17 -5.40 -16.73
N MET A 131 1.13 -5.72 -15.95
CA MET A 131 -0.25 -5.66 -16.43
C MET A 131 -0.70 -4.21 -16.73
N ILE A 132 -0.26 -3.23 -15.94
CA ILE A 132 -0.53 -1.81 -16.20
C ILE A 132 0.11 -1.39 -17.52
N ASP A 133 1.36 -1.78 -17.75
CA ASP A 133 2.14 -1.42 -18.94
C ASP A 133 1.64 -2.13 -20.22
N ASN A 134 1.01 -3.30 -20.07
CA ASN A 134 0.64 -4.19 -21.17
C ASN A 134 -0.86 -4.45 -21.26
N GLY A 135 -1.65 -3.42 -21.53
CA GLY A 135 -3.07 -3.55 -21.91
C GLY A 135 -4.09 -3.39 -20.80
N LYS A 136 -3.66 -3.16 -19.55
CA LYS A 136 -4.54 -2.83 -18.43
C LYS A 136 -4.12 -1.54 -17.72
N PRO A 137 -4.02 -0.40 -18.43
CA PRO A 137 -3.59 0.87 -17.84
C PRO A 137 -4.54 1.31 -16.74
N LEU A 138 -4.04 2.15 -15.85
CA LEU A 138 -4.87 2.88 -14.89
C LEU A 138 -5.49 4.08 -15.60
N TYR A 139 -6.67 4.51 -15.11
CA TYR A 139 -7.25 5.76 -15.60
C TYR A 139 -6.39 6.97 -15.22
N GLU A 140 -6.44 8.00 -16.06
CA GLU A 140 -5.71 9.23 -15.82
C GLU A 140 -6.33 10.03 -14.66
N VAL A 141 -5.49 10.71 -13.91
CA VAL A 141 -5.89 11.68 -12.89
C VAL A 141 -5.22 13.02 -13.16
N GLN A 142 -5.88 14.10 -12.80
CA GLN A 142 -5.28 15.42 -12.89
C GLN A 142 -4.15 15.53 -11.86
N PRO A 143 -2.96 16.03 -12.25
CA PRO A 143 -1.90 16.33 -11.30
C PRO A 143 -2.35 17.47 -10.38
N ILE A 144 -1.83 17.46 -9.15
CA ILE A 144 -1.99 18.61 -8.25
C ILE A 144 -1.09 19.71 -8.80
N VAL A 145 -1.69 20.83 -9.17
CA VAL A 145 -0.96 22.06 -9.51
C VAL A 145 -0.81 22.84 -8.22
N GLU A 146 0.43 23.10 -7.81
CA GLU A 146 0.74 23.99 -6.70
C GLU A 146 0.57 25.46 -7.10
#